data_96baab5ac03851788c8a42d9c5f4d632
#
_entry.id   96baab5ac03851788c8a42d9c5f4d632
#
_cell.length_a   1.000
_cell.length_b   1.000
_cell.length_c   1.000
_cell.angle_alpha   90.00
_cell.angle_beta   90.00
_cell.angle_gamma   90.00
#
_symmetry.space_group_name_H-M   'P 1'
#
loop_
_entity.id
_entity.type
_entity.pdbx_description
1 polymer ?
#
loop_
_entity_poly.entity_id
_entity_poly.type
_entity_poly.pdbx_seq_one_letter_code
_entity_poly.pdbx_strand_id
1 'polypeptide(L)'
;MGGSSRAFAAAPEATPAVFQQLITTYFDGVARKDFRKLVAVTTPDFVIYEFGKKWTNDSVFHNIQYHEPFGVTFTLTDFAGFADVNSGDATYHSQADFVFGDTDKARLNFYETATFRKTKAGWKINMIQVSAVASPEVNMPSSYLKYDTVRYFTQHYQERRALFASDRPAPNQIVFFGNSITEFGDWKRLLKDSGVVNRGIAADNTFGMLDRLSEVINLQPKALYIEAGINDVGQDVPPALIAANIGSMVQYVRVKSPRTKVYVLSVLPTNTHAQTDYPEIAGKNATARQVDRLLVSQATARGYTYLDLASKVATSTGDLDERYAQPDGLHLNDAGYKKWMDMIREQQ
;
A
#
# COMPACT_ATOMS: atom_id res chain seq x y z
N MET A 1 5.31 15.68 66.21
CA MET A 1 5.61 15.03 64.95
C MET A 1 4.44 15.25 64.02
N GLY A 2 4.56 16.24 63.18
CA GLY A 2 3.50 16.62 62.22
C GLY A 2 3.80 15.97 60.87
N GLY A 3 3.04 14.92 60.52
CA GLY A 3 3.09 14.30 59.20
C GLY A 3 2.35 15.18 58.20
N SER A 4 3.11 15.85 57.31
CA SER A 4 2.55 16.58 56.18
C SER A 4 2.12 15.56 55.13
N SER A 5 0.83 15.27 55.04
CA SER A 5 0.26 14.56 53.89
C SER A 5 0.35 15.48 52.67
N ARG A 6 1.30 15.20 51.77
CA ARG A 6 1.26 15.80 50.43
C ARG A 6 0.02 15.27 49.70
N ALA A 7 -0.95 16.13 49.54
CA ALA A 7 -2.05 15.89 48.61
C ALA A 7 -1.42 15.80 47.22
N PHE A 8 -1.47 14.62 46.58
CA PHE A 8 -1.22 14.49 45.17
C PHE A 8 -2.30 15.28 44.44
N ALA A 9 -1.91 16.37 43.78
CA ALA A 9 -2.81 17.06 42.89
C ALA A 9 -3.29 16.04 41.81
N ALA A 10 -4.58 15.83 41.75
CA ALA A 10 -5.17 15.01 40.72
C ALA A 10 -4.74 15.58 39.34
N ALA A 11 -4.06 14.78 38.56
CA ALA A 11 -3.74 15.14 37.18
C ALA A 11 -5.05 15.36 36.39
N PRO A 12 -5.08 16.29 35.41
CA PRO A 12 -6.27 16.46 34.60
C PRO A 12 -6.58 15.13 33.92
N GLU A 13 -7.71 14.55 34.27
CA GLU A 13 -8.19 13.30 33.67
C GLU A 13 -8.31 13.50 32.16
N ALA A 14 -7.57 12.68 31.34
CA ALA A 14 -7.91 12.55 29.97
C ALA A 14 -9.25 11.87 29.91
N THR A 15 -10.25 12.61 29.44
CA THR A 15 -11.63 12.13 29.45
C THR A 15 -11.74 10.89 28.55
N PRO A 16 -12.56 9.88 28.87
CA PRO A 16 -12.85 8.74 28.00
C PRO A 16 -13.17 9.15 26.55
N ALA A 17 -13.75 10.33 26.36
CA ALA A 17 -14.05 10.89 25.04
C ALA A 17 -12.81 11.08 24.13
N VAL A 18 -11.66 11.49 24.69
CA VAL A 18 -10.42 11.63 23.90
C VAL A 18 -9.91 10.27 23.41
N PHE A 19 -9.95 9.26 24.26
CA PHE A 19 -9.54 7.91 23.91
C PHE A 19 -10.50 7.30 22.90
N GLN A 20 -11.80 7.45 23.10
CA GLN A 20 -12.80 7.02 22.13
C GLN A 20 -12.56 7.63 20.75
N GLN A 21 -12.26 8.94 20.69
CA GLN A 21 -12.00 9.61 19.42
C GLN A 21 -10.73 9.08 18.73
N LEU A 22 -9.65 8.80 19.48
CA LEU A 22 -8.42 8.23 18.92
C LEU A 22 -8.69 6.84 18.34
N ILE A 23 -9.40 5.98 19.06
CA ILE A 23 -9.76 4.64 18.62
C ILE A 23 -10.69 4.70 17.39
N THR A 24 -11.73 5.53 17.42
CA THR A 24 -12.64 5.72 16.28
C THR A 24 -11.86 6.18 15.03
N THR A 25 -10.91 7.10 15.20
CA THR A 25 -10.07 7.56 14.10
C THR A 25 -9.16 6.44 13.57
N TYR A 26 -8.64 5.58 14.45
CA TYR A 26 -7.85 4.43 14.08
C TYR A 26 -8.65 3.45 13.21
N PHE A 27 -9.83 3.04 13.69
CA PHE A 27 -10.69 2.11 12.97
C PHE A 27 -11.27 2.70 11.66
N ASP A 28 -11.56 4.00 11.62
CA ASP A 28 -11.90 4.67 10.36
C ASP A 28 -10.70 4.66 9.37
N GLY A 29 -9.47 4.77 9.88
CA GLY A 29 -8.25 4.59 9.09
C GLY A 29 -8.12 3.17 8.52
N VAL A 30 -8.43 2.15 9.30
CA VAL A 30 -8.48 0.75 8.85
C VAL A 30 -9.56 0.57 7.78
N ALA A 31 -10.79 1.00 8.05
CA ALA A 31 -11.93 0.86 7.15
C ALA A 31 -11.70 1.54 5.79
N ARG A 32 -11.07 2.71 5.80
CA ARG A 32 -10.77 3.49 4.57
C ARG A 32 -9.42 3.18 3.96
N LYS A 33 -8.67 2.24 4.52
CA LYS A 33 -7.29 1.94 4.11
C LYS A 33 -6.42 3.21 4.09
N ASP A 34 -6.62 4.12 5.07
CA ASP A 34 -5.89 5.39 5.19
C ASP A 34 -4.77 5.28 6.23
N PHE A 35 -3.57 4.93 5.75
CA PHE A 35 -2.39 4.78 6.59
C PHE A 35 -2.03 6.05 7.38
N ARG A 36 -2.30 7.24 6.84
CA ARG A 36 -2.05 8.52 7.53
C ARG A 36 -2.86 8.63 8.81
N LYS A 37 -4.12 8.15 8.80
CA LYS A 37 -4.97 8.14 10.01
C LYS A 37 -4.41 7.20 11.08
N LEU A 38 -3.92 6.01 10.68
CA LEU A 38 -3.34 5.06 11.63
C LEU A 38 -2.15 5.69 12.36
N VAL A 39 -1.18 6.22 11.62
CA VAL A 39 0.03 6.82 12.22
C VAL A 39 -0.23 8.14 12.93
N ALA A 40 -1.27 8.87 12.53
CA ALA A 40 -1.62 10.14 13.17
C ALA A 40 -2.08 9.96 14.62
N VAL A 41 -2.69 8.83 14.95
CA VAL A 41 -3.27 8.57 16.29
C VAL A 41 -2.48 7.57 17.13
N THR A 42 -1.42 6.98 16.59
CA THR A 42 -0.60 5.97 17.28
C THR A 42 0.80 6.48 17.59
N THR A 43 1.48 5.81 18.53
CA THR A 43 2.91 6.02 18.77
C THR A 43 3.77 5.34 17.71
N PRO A 44 5.04 5.74 17.50
CA PRO A 44 5.93 5.07 16.55
C PRO A 44 6.19 3.59 16.86
N ASP A 45 6.10 3.19 18.13
CA ASP A 45 6.27 1.82 18.64
C ASP A 45 4.93 1.08 18.84
N PHE A 46 3.85 1.57 18.24
CA PHE A 46 2.51 0.99 18.34
C PHE A 46 2.47 -0.48 17.89
N VAL A 47 1.70 -1.28 18.64
CA VAL A 47 1.45 -2.69 18.33
C VAL A 47 0.00 -3.09 18.59
N ILE A 48 -0.48 -4.07 17.81
CA ILE A 48 -1.71 -4.82 18.09
C ILE A 48 -1.33 -6.26 18.39
N TYR A 49 -1.97 -6.86 19.38
CA TYR A 49 -1.95 -8.30 19.62
C TYR A 49 -3.32 -8.88 19.29
N GLU A 50 -3.36 -9.69 18.26
CA GLU A 50 -4.60 -10.27 17.72
C GLU A 50 -4.34 -11.69 17.21
N PHE A 51 -5.20 -12.66 17.55
CA PHE A 51 -5.10 -14.06 17.13
C PHE A 51 -3.70 -14.67 17.27
N GLY A 52 -3.01 -14.37 18.37
CA GLY A 52 -1.65 -14.86 18.64
C GLY A 52 -0.55 -14.20 17.80
N LYS A 53 -0.87 -13.20 17.02
CA LYS A 53 0.09 -12.43 16.21
C LYS A 53 0.32 -11.04 16.80
N LYS A 54 1.50 -10.49 16.48
CA LYS A 54 1.85 -9.11 16.77
C LYS A 54 1.89 -8.31 15.48
N TRP A 55 1.09 -7.26 15.42
CA TRP A 55 0.98 -6.35 14.27
C TRP A 55 1.53 -4.97 14.61
N THR A 56 2.15 -4.31 13.65
CA THR A 56 2.47 -2.88 13.66
C THR A 56 1.53 -2.14 12.71
N ASN A 57 1.54 -0.82 12.69
CA ASN A 57 0.79 -0.07 11.67
C ASN A 57 1.16 -0.50 10.25
N ASP A 58 2.44 -0.77 10.00
CA ASP A 58 2.90 -1.20 8.67
C ASP A 58 2.34 -2.58 8.32
N SER A 59 2.36 -3.54 9.23
CA SER A 59 1.81 -4.88 8.98
C SER A 59 0.27 -4.89 8.93
N VAL A 60 -0.41 -4.06 9.72
CA VAL A 60 -1.86 -3.87 9.60
C VAL A 60 -2.21 -3.30 8.23
N PHE A 61 -1.56 -2.20 7.84
CA PHE A 61 -1.80 -1.57 6.55
C PHE A 61 -1.53 -2.52 5.39
N HIS A 62 -0.42 -3.26 5.47
CA HIS A 62 -0.07 -4.28 4.50
C HIS A 62 -1.17 -5.36 4.41
N ASN A 63 -1.59 -5.92 5.54
CA ASN A 63 -2.62 -6.96 5.58
C ASN A 63 -3.95 -6.50 4.96
N ILE A 64 -4.43 -5.29 5.29
CA ILE A 64 -5.71 -4.79 4.75
C ILE A 64 -5.70 -4.48 3.24
N GLN A 65 -4.52 -4.41 2.60
CA GLN A 65 -4.40 -4.25 1.15
C GLN A 65 -4.58 -5.57 0.38
N TYR A 66 -4.22 -6.72 0.99
CA TYR A 66 -4.25 -8.03 0.33
C TYR A 66 -5.63 -8.60 0.13
N HIS A 67 -6.63 -8.09 0.84
CA HIS A 67 -7.98 -8.63 0.75
C HIS A 67 -8.79 -7.90 -0.31
N GLU A 68 -9.70 -8.62 -0.95
CA GLU A 68 -10.65 -8.08 -1.94
C GLU A 68 -11.22 -6.73 -1.50
N PRO A 69 -11.68 -5.89 -2.46
CA PRO A 69 -12.44 -4.71 -2.10
C PRO A 69 -13.61 -5.14 -1.21
N PHE A 70 -13.41 -5.11 0.07
CA PHE A 70 -14.45 -5.26 1.07
C PHE A 70 -14.70 -3.91 1.73
N GLY A 71 -15.95 -3.63 2.00
CA GLY A 71 -16.32 -2.60 2.94
C GLY A 71 -16.26 -3.17 4.35
N VAL A 72 -15.73 -2.41 5.29
CA VAL A 72 -15.88 -2.72 6.72
C VAL A 72 -16.43 -1.51 7.44
N THR A 73 -17.41 -1.74 8.32
CA THR A 73 -17.93 -0.72 9.24
C THR A 73 -17.69 -1.19 10.65
N PHE A 74 -17.08 -0.34 11.46
CA PHE A 74 -16.88 -0.60 12.88
C PHE A 74 -17.91 0.13 13.72
N THR A 75 -18.56 -0.61 14.62
CA THR A 75 -19.39 -0.05 15.69
C THR A 75 -18.67 -0.27 17.01
N LEU A 76 -18.40 0.81 17.74
CA LEU A 76 -17.69 0.79 19.02
C LEU A 76 -18.67 1.15 20.13
N THR A 77 -18.76 0.29 21.14
CA THR A 77 -19.68 0.45 22.29
C THR A 77 -18.97 0.12 23.61
N ASP A 78 -19.66 0.33 24.72
CA ASP A 78 -19.22 -0.06 26.07
C ASP A 78 -17.85 0.53 26.46
N PHE A 79 -17.63 1.78 26.08
CA PHE A 79 -16.38 2.48 26.32
C PHE A 79 -16.20 2.78 27.80
N ALA A 80 -15.13 2.25 28.40
CA ALA A 80 -14.66 2.60 29.72
C ALA A 80 -13.16 2.90 29.64
N GLY A 81 -12.70 3.98 30.27
CA GLY A 81 -11.30 4.39 30.19
C GLY A 81 -10.83 5.08 31.46
N PHE A 82 -9.54 4.94 31.71
CA PHE A 82 -8.83 5.58 32.83
C PHE A 82 -7.59 6.29 32.29
N ALA A 83 -7.22 7.41 32.88
CA ALA A 83 -6.00 8.13 32.56
C ALA A 83 -5.26 8.56 33.81
N ASP A 84 -3.94 8.40 33.75
CA ASP A 84 -2.97 9.03 34.65
C ASP A 84 -2.27 10.18 33.90
N VAL A 85 -1.25 10.78 34.51
CA VAL A 85 -0.53 11.96 33.96
C VAL A 85 0.00 11.73 32.55
N ASN A 86 0.60 10.55 32.29
CA ASN A 86 1.30 10.26 31.05
C ASN A 86 0.85 8.95 30.37
N SER A 87 -0.02 8.17 31.01
CA SER A 87 -0.52 6.89 30.53
C SER A 87 -2.02 6.77 30.75
N GLY A 88 -2.66 5.89 30.01
CA GLY A 88 -4.07 5.57 30.17
C GLY A 88 -4.41 4.29 29.45
N ASP A 89 -5.57 3.79 29.75
CA ASP A 89 -6.17 2.63 29.09
C ASP A 89 -7.65 2.84 28.82
N ALA A 90 -8.17 2.11 27.87
CA ALA A 90 -9.59 1.98 27.62
C ALA A 90 -9.95 0.56 27.19
N THR A 91 -11.09 0.11 27.65
CA THR A 91 -11.75 -1.11 27.17
C THR A 91 -12.98 -0.73 26.38
N TYR A 92 -13.32 -1.52 25.38
CA TYR A 92 -14.49 -1.29 24.55
C TYR A 92 -14.88 -2.59 23.84
N HIS A 93 -16.13 -2.63 23.40
CA HIS A 93 -16.62 -3.67 22.49
C HIS A 93 -16.56 -3.13 21.05
N SER A 94 -15.97 -3.88 20.13
CA SER A 94 -15.97 -3.57 18.70
C SER A 94 -16.74 -4.62 17.92
N GLN A 95 -17.61 -4.18 17.03
CA GLN A 95 -18.29 -4.99 16.05
C GLN A 95 -17.80 -4.56 14.67
N ALA A 96 -17.27 -5.49 13.91
CA ALA A 96 -16.84 -5.29 12.54
C ALA A 96 -17.84 -5.97 11.59
N ASP A 97 -18.53 -5.16 10.79
CA ASP A 97 -19.44 -5.62 9.73
C ASP A 97 -18.72 -5.55 8.39
N PHE A 98 -18.39 -6.70 7.83
CA PHE A 98 -17.74 -6.84 6.54
C PHE A 98 -18.75 -7.05 5.43
N VAL A 99 -18.50 -6.44 4.27
CA VAL A 99 -19.23 -6.66 3.03
C VAL A 99 -18.21 -7.06 1.96
N PHE A 100 -18.34 -8.25 1.42
CA PHE A 100 -17.47 -8.79 0.38
C PHE A 100 -18.24 -8.83 -0.94
N GLY A 101 -17.74 -8.12 -1.97
CA GLY A 101 -18.46 -7.97 -3.23
C GLY A 101 -19.86 -7.37 -3.02
N ASP A 102 -20.84 -7.86 -3.77
CA ASP A 102 -22.19 -7.28 -3.76
C ASP A 102 -23.13 -7.93 -2.73
N THR A 103 -22.85 -9.13 -2.25
CA THR A 103 -23.83 -9.96 -1.51
C THR A 103 -23.34 -10.53 -0.19
N ASP A 104 -22.06 -10.83 -0.06
CA ASP A 104 -21.56 -11.59 1.07
C ASP A 104 -21.24 -10.68 2.26
N LYS A 105 -21.69 -11.08 3.45
CA LYS A 105 -21.51 -10.31 4.68
C LYS A 105 -21.01 -11.22 5.80
N ALA A 106 -20.11 -10.66 6.64
CA ALA A 106 -19.66 -11.29 7.87
C ALA A 106 -19.66 -10.29 9.01
N ARG A 107 -19.95 -10.74 10.22
CA ARG A 107 -19.89 -9.94 11.43
C ARG A 107 -18.97 -10.60 12.45
N LEU A 108 -18.00 -9.83 12.91
CA LEU A 108 -17.09 -10.24 13.98
C LEU A 108 -17.29 -9.31 15.18
N ASN A 109 -17.18 -9.88 16.38
CA ASN A 109 -17.27 -9.11 17.61
C ASN A 109 -16.04 -9.36 18.48
N PHE A 110 -15.57 -8.30 19.13
CA PHE A 110 -14.37 -8.34 19.94
C PHE A 110 -14.56 -7.51 21.22
N TYR A 111 -13.95 -7.96 22.32
CA TYR A 111 -13.59 -7.10 23.43
C TYR A 111 -12.15 -6.67 23.25
N GLU A 112 -11.89 -5.40 23.33
CA GLU A 112 -10.58 -4.84 23.11
C GLU A 112 -10.13 -3.98 24.29
N THR A 113 -8.82 -3.97 24.50
CA THR A 113 -8.15 -3.06 25.43
C THR A 113 -7.13 -2.25 24.66
N ALA A 114 -7.22 -0.94 24.71
CA ALA A 114 -6.22 -0.04 24.18
C ALA A 114 -5.45 0.63 25.32
N THR A 115 -4.15 0.80 25.16
CA THR A 115 -3.34 1.62 26.05
C THR A 115 -2.87 2.88 25.35
N PHE A 116 -2.70 3.95 26.12
CA PHE A 116 -2.38 5.28 25.61
C PHE A 116 -1.14 5.84 26.31
N ARG A 117 -0.40 6.62 25.56
CA ARG A 117 0.74 7.38 26.06
C ARG A 117 0.61 8.85 25.68
N LYS A 118 0.88 9.73 26.64
CA LYS A 118 0.93 11.17 26.38
C LYS A 118 2.27 11.51 25.75
N THR A 119 2.23 12.19 24.60
CA THR A 119 3.38 12.67 23.84
C THR A 119 3.37 14.19 23.78
N LYS A 120 4.41 14.80 23.21
CA LYS A 120 4.42 16.23 22.93
C LYS A 120 3.28 16.67 21.98
N ALA A 121 2.80 15.75 21.14
CA ALA A 121 1.70 15.98 20.19
C ALA A 121 0.32 15.58 20.74
N GLY A 122 0.21 15.34 22.05
CA GLY A 122 -1.02 14.90 22.71
C GLY A 122 -1.05 13.38 22.97
N TRP A 123 -2.22 12.88 23.29
CA TRP A 123 -2.44 11.46 23.55
C TRP A 123 -2.33 10.65 22.27
N LYS A 124 -1.73 9.43 22.36
CA LYS A 124 -1.57 8.48 21.27
C LYS A 124 -1.83 7.07 21.77
N ILE A 125 -2.40 6.22 20.90
CA ILE A 125 -2.54 4.78 21.16
C ILE A 125 -1.16 4.16 21.04
N ASN A 126 -0.71 3.38 22.01
CA ASN A 126 0.55 2.66 21.93
C ASN A 126 0.38 1.13 21.81
N MET A 127 -0.77 0.59 22.20
CA MET A 127 -1.08 -0.83 22.04
C MET A 127 -2.59 -1.04 21.96
N ILE A 128 -3.01 -2.04 21.20
CA ILE A 128 -4.35 -2.62 21.24
C ILE A 128 -4.20 -4.13 21.46
N GLN A 129 -4.94 -4.68 22.41
CA GLN A 129 -5.11 -6.10 22.64
C GLN A 129 -6.53 -6.49 22.21
N VAL A 130 -6.63 -7.47 21.32
CA VAL A 130 -7.91 -7.94 20.76
C VAL A 130 -8.24 -9.32 21.34
N SER A 131 -9.44 -9.46 21.87
CA SER A 131 -10.02 -10.73 22.36
C SER A 131 -11.29 -11.02 21.58
N ALA A 132 -11.25 -12.07 20.74
CA ALA A 132 -12.43 -12.47 19.98
C ALA A 132 -13.54 -12.95 20.91
N VAL A 133 -14.74 -12.45 20.69
CA VAL A 133 -15.95 -13.04 21.27
C VAL A 133 -16.29 -14.26 20.43
N ALA A 134 -16.51 -15.40 21.07
CA ALA A 134 -16.91 -16.62 20.35
C ALA A 134 -18.19 -16.32 19.52
N SER A 135 -17.98 -16.15 18.23
CA SER A 135 -19.06 -16.01 17.26
C SER A 135 -19.35 -17.40 16.68
N PRO A 136 -20.60 -17.74 16.34
CA PRO A 136 -20.87 -18.89 15.51
C PRO A 136 -19.97 -18.79 14.27
N GLU A 137 -19.43 -19.92 13.80
CA GLU A 137 -18.49 -20.01 12.70
C GLU A 137 -18.84 -19.02 11.59
N VAL A 138 -18.01 -17.99 11.43
CA VAL A 138 -18.11 -17.08 10.30
C VAL A 138 -17.47 -17.83 9.15
N ASN A 139 -18.28 -18.43 8.28
CA ASN A 139 -17.82 -18.91 6.99
C ASN A 139 -17.38 -17.66 6.20
N MET A 140 -16.09 -17.40 6.19
CA MET A 140 -15.53 -16.38 5.31
C MET A 140 -15.87 -16.77 3.87
N PRO A 141 -16.46 -15.87 3.07
CA PRO A 141 -16.80 -16.19 1.70
C PRO A 141 -15.59 -16.67 0.91
N SER A 142 -15.77 -17.60 -0.01
CA SER A 142 -14.68 -18.05 -0.90
C SER A 142 -14.05 -16.91 -1.69
N SER A 143 -14.81 -15.83 -1.94
CA SER A 143 -14.33 -14.58 -2.51
C SER A 143 -13.28 -13.86 -1.66
N TYR A 144 -13.28 -14.05 -0.33
CA TYR A 144 -12.28 -13.48 0.57
C TYR A 144 -10.87 -14.03 0.30
N LEU A 145 -10.78 -15.27 -0.14
CA LEU A 145 -9.52 -15.94 -0.48
C LEU A 145 -9.10 -15.77 -1.94
N LYS A 146 -9.92 -15.12 -2.77
CA LYS A 146 -9.72 -15.06 -4.22
C LYS A 146 -8.35 -14.49 -4.62
N TYR A 147 -7.82 -13.55 -3.87
CA TYR A 147 -6.53 -12.90 -4.16
C TYR A 147 -5.35 -13.45 -3.36
N ASP A 148 -5.58 -14.39 -2.45
CA ASP A 148 -4.50 -15.19 -1.83
C ASP A 148 -3.78 -16.07 -2.88
N THR A 149 -4.39 -16.24 -4.06
CA THR A 149 -3.83 -16.98 -5.19
C THR A 149 -3.10 -16.11 -6.21
N VAL A 150 -3.10 -14.79 -6.03
CA VAL A 150 -2.35 -13.89 -6.91
C VAL A 150 -0.85 -14.19 -6.77
N ARG A 151 -0.25 -14.62 -7.88
CA ARG A 151 1.10 -15.16 -7.88
C ARG A 151 2.12 -14.06 -8.17
N TYR A 152 2.97 -13.76 -7.21
CA TYR A 152 4.16 -12.93 -7.39
C TYR A 152 5.40 -13.53 -6.72
N PHE A 153 5.22 -14.41 -5.75
CA PHE A 153 6.30 -14.98 -4.93
C PHE A 153 6.99 -16.14 -5.67
N THR A 154 7.70 -15.78 -6.75
CA THR A 154 8.50 -16.70 -7.57
C THR A 154 9.92 -16.86 -7.03
N GLN A 155 10.68 -17.84 -7.54
CA GLN A 155 12.11 -17.95 -7.25
C GLN A 155 12.85 -16.67 -7.68
N HIS A 156 12.57 -16.16 -8.87
CA HIS A 156 13.16 -14.92 -9.38
C HIS A 156 12.88 -13.72 -8.46
N TYR A 157 11.64 -13.61 -7.94
CA TYR A 157 11.27 -12.58 -6.98
C TYR A 157 12.15 -12.63 -5.71
N GLN A 158 12.37 -13.83 -5.15
CA GLN A 158 13.21 -14.03 -3.97
C GLN A 158 14.68 -13.69 -4.25
N GLU A 159 15.23 -14.15 -5.39
CA GLU A 159 16.60 -13.86 -5.81
C GLU A 159 16.84 -12.37 -6.00
N ARG A 160 15.91 -11.66 -6.65
CA ARG A 160 16.01 -10.21 -6.83
C ARG A 160 15.96 -9.47 -5.50
N ARG A 161 15.07 -9.86 -4.58
CA ARG A 161 15.03 -9.28 -3.22
C ARG A 161 16.33 -9.53 -2.44
N ALA A 162 16.91 -10.71 -2.55
CA ALA A 162 18.21 -11.01 -1.94
C ALA A 162 19.33 -10.10 -2.48
N LEU A 163 19.36 -9.86 -3.81
CA LEU A 163 20.28 -8.89 -4.42
C LEU A 163 20.03 -7.49 -3.88
N PHE A 164 18.79 -7.03 -3.80
CA PHE A 164 18.45 -5.71 -3.27
C PHE A 164 18.83 -5.56 -1.79
N ALA A 165 18.72 -6.63 -1.00
CA ALA A 165 19.13 -6.63 0.40
C ALA A 165 20.65 -6.52 0.58
N SER A 166 21.45 -6.99 -0.39
CA SER A 166 22.91 -6.86 -0.38
C SER A 166 23.39 -5.52 -0.98
N ASP A 167 22.59 -4.89 -1.80
CA ASP A 167 22.88 -3.60 -2.44
C ASP A 167 22.79 -2.46 -1.40
N ARG A 168 23.73 -1.52 -1.48
CA ARG A 168 23.80 -0.37 -0.55
C ARG A 168 23.89 0.93 -1.35
N PRO A 169 22.86 1.28 -2.14
CA PRO A 169 22.88 2.53 -2.87
C PRO A 169 22.90 3.72 -1.90
N ALA A 170 23.52 4.81 -2.34
CA ALA A 170 23.47 6.05 -1.58
C ALA A 170 22.00 6.50 -1.42
N PRO A 171 21.66 7.21 -0.33
CA PRO A 171 20.32 7.78 -0.18
C PRO A 171 20.09 8.90 -1.20
N ASN A 172 18.83 9.30 -1.34
CA ASN A 172 18.44 10.45 -2.19
C ASN A 172 18.68 10.22 -3.69
N GLN A 173 18.56 8.97 -4.16
CA GLN A 173 18.68 8.60 -5.57
C GLN A 173 17.31 8.63 -6.29
N ILE A 174 17.34 8.49 -7.61
CA ILE A 174 16.15 8.17 -8.40
C ILE A 174 15.95 6.68 -8.34
N VAL A 175 14.74 6.22 -7.99
CA VAL A 175 14.40 4.80 -7.92
C VAL A 175 13.31 4.50 -8.93
N PHE A 176 13.54 3.48 -9.76
CA PHE A 176 12.53 2.87 -10.61
C PHE A 176 12.03 1.60 -9.92
N PHE A 177 10.71 1.53 -9.69
CA PHE A 177 10.04 0.51 -8.92
C PHE A 177 8.90 -0.08 -9.73
N GLY A 178 8.98 -1.38 -10.05
CA GLY A 178 8.00 -2.02 -10.93
C GLY A 178 8.29 -3.47 -11.24
N ASN A 179 7.72 -3.92 -12.34
CA ASN A 179 7.78 -5.29 -12.83
C ASN A 179 8.95 -5.53 -13.84
N SER A 180 8.77 -6.46 -14.81
CA SER A 180 9.76 -6.76 -15.85
C SER A 180 10.11 -5.56 -16.74
N ILE A 181 9.12 -4.72 -17.06
CA ILE A 181 9.34 -3.53 -17.89
C ILE A 181 10.29 -2.56 -17.18
N THR A 182 10.19 -2.48 -15.85
CA THR A 182 11.14 -1.73 -15.03
C THR A 182 12.47 -2.46 -14.89
N GLU A 183 12.48 -3.78 -14.66
CA GLU A 183 13.70 -4.57 -14.45
C GLU A 183 14.64 -4.52 -15.66
N PHE A 184 14.09 -4.63 -16.87
CA PHE A 184 14.88 -4.72 -18.10
C PHE A 184 15.43 -3.37 -18.58
N GLY A 185 15.03 -2.26 -17.97
CA GLY A 185 15.55 -0.93 -18.27
C GLY A 185 16.98 -0.73 -17.82
N ASP A 186 17.87 -0.34 -18.74
CA ASP A 186 19.23 0.12 -18.39
C ASP A 186 19.21 1.60 -17.99
N TRP A 187 18.63 1.85 -16.80
CA TRP A 187 18.37 3.19 -16.32
C TRP A 187 19.62 4.05 -16.15
N LYS A 188 20.76 3.43 -15.76
CA LYS A 188 22.05 4.15 -15.60
C LYS A 188 22.54 4.69 -16.94
N ARG A 189 22.47 3.87 -17.99
CA ARG A 189 22.83 4.28 -19.36
C ARG A 189 21.86 5.33 -19.89
N LEU A 190 20.56 5.10 -19.70
CA LEU A 190 19.49 5.95 -20.23
C LEU A 190 19.49 7.36 -19.60
N LEU A 191 19.68 7.46 -18.29
CA LEU A 191 19.75 8.73 -17.57
C LEU A 191 21.17 9.35 -17.55
N LYS A 192 22.19 8.59 -17.94
CA LYS A 192 23.60 8.96 -17.78
C LYS A 192 23.93 9.32 -16.32
N ASP A 193 23.28 8.63 -15.39
CA ASP A 193 23.43 8.84 -13.95
C ASP A 193 23.67 7.48 -13.26
N SER A 194 24.87 7.31 -12.71
CA SER A 194 25.26 6.06 -12.02
C SER A 194 24.52 5.86 -10.70
N GLY A 195 23.92 6.91 -10.14
CA GLY A 195 23.19 6.86 -8.89
C GLY A 195 21.74 6.37 -9.01
N VAL A 196 21.27 6.07 -10.22
CA VAL A 196 19.92 5.54 -10.43
C VAL A 196 19.82 4.10 -9.93
N VAL A 197 18.72 3.78 -9.24
CA VAL A 197 18.47 2.49 -8.63
C VAL A 197 17.31 1.79 -9.33
N ASN A 198 17.57 0.62 -9.87
CA ASN A 198 16.56 -0.26 -10.45
C ASN A 198 16.04 -1.21 -9.36
N ARG A 199 14.73 -1.16 -9.09
CA ARG A 199 13.97 -2.03 -8.19
C ARG A 199 12.82 -2.71 -8.94
N GLY A 200 13.04 -3.05 -10.21
CA GLY A 200 12.16 -3.91 -11.01
C GLY A 200 12.35 -5.39 -10.68
N ILE A 201 11.25 -6.15 -10.71
CA ILE A 201 11.24 -7.62 -10.62
C ILE A 201 10.27 -8.17 -11.66
N ALA A 202 10.75 -9.02 -12.56
CA ALA A 202 9.93 -9.63 -13.59
C ALA A 202 8.80 -10.47 -12.98
N ALA A 203 7.63 -10.42 -13.61
CA ALA A 203 6.37 -11.03 -13.15
C ALA A 203 5.83 -10.50 -11.82
N ASP A 204 6.41 -9.43 -11.24
CA ASP A 204 5.84 -8.79 -10.06
C ASP A 204 4.55 -8.05 -10.39
N ASN A 205 3.66 -7.97 -9.43
CA ASN A 205 2.39 -7.30 -9.52
C ASN A 205 2.21 -6.31 -8.34
N THR A 206 1.08 -5.64 -8.27
CA THR A 206 0.85 -4.63 -7.22
C THR A 206 0.90 -5.21 -5.80
N PHE A 207 0.61 -6.48 -5.60
CA PHE A 207 0.68 -7.15 -4.30
C PHE A 207 2.14 -7.40 -3.88
N GLY A 208 2.95 -7.96 -4.78
CA GLY A 208 4.38 -8.17 -4.52
C GLY A 208 5.12 -6.85 -4.33
N MET A 209 4.76 -5.82 -5.08
CA MET A 209 5.32 -4.48 -4.90
C MET A 209 4.96 -3.89 -3.53
N LEU A 210 3.74 -4.08 -3.04
CA LEU A 210 3.35 -3.67 -1.69
C LEU A 210 4.17 -4.43 -0.62
N ASP A 211 4.40 -5.75 -0.81
CA ASP A 211 5.17 -6.59 0.11
C ASP A 211 6.61 -6.09 0.31
N ARG A 212 7.23 -5.56 -0.74
CA ARG A 212 8.61 -5.07 -0.72
C ARG A 212 8.76 -3.54 -0.71
N LEU A 213 7.66 -2.79 -0.55
CA LEU A 213 7.68 -1.33 -0.61
C LEU A 213 8.60 -0.70 0.45
N SER A 214 8.68 -1.29 1.64
CA SER A 214 9.56 -0.83 2.72
C SER A 214 11.04 -0.82 2.30
N GLU A 215 11.48 -1.75 1.46
CA GLU A 215 12.84 -1.82 0.95
C GLU A 215 13.20 -0.61 0.08
N VAL A 216 12.22 -0.11 -0.67
CA VAL A 216 12.36 1.12 -1.50
C VAL A 216 12.35 2.37 -0.64
N ILE A 217 11.47 2.42 0.35
CA ILE A 217 11.35 3.58 1.26
C ILE A 217 12.61 3.78 2.10
N ASN A 218 13.25 2.70 2.53
CA ASN A 218 14.50 2.76 3.30
C ASN A 218 15.65 3.44 2.54
N LEU A 219 15.55 3.55 1.20
CA LEU A 219 16.50 4.27 0.37
C LEU A 219 16.30 5.80 0.42
N GLN A 220 15.19 6.28 0.99
CA GLN A 220 14.81 7.71 1.03
C GLN A 220 14.98 8.38 -0.35
N PRO A 221 14.30 7.90 -1.41
CA PRO A 221 14.54 8.36 -2.76
C PRO A 221 14.15 9.84 -2.95
N LYS A 222 14.89 10.59 -3.78
CA LYS A 222 14.48 11.94 -4.20
C LYS A 222 13.29 11.89 -5.17
N ALA A 223 13.23 10.84 -5.99
CA ALA A 223 12.14 10.57 -6.92
C ALA A 223 11.90 9.06 -7.02
N LEU A 224 10.65 8.66 -7.03
CA LEU A 224 10.19 7.29 -7.19
C LEU A 224 9.26 7.19 -8.39
N TYR A 225 9.65 6.38 -9.37
CA TYR A 225 8.85 6.06 -10.55
C TYR A 225 8.23 4.67 -10.35
N ILE A 226 6.90 4.60 -10.27
CA ILE A 226 6.13 3.37 -10.08
C ILE A 226 5.53 2.96 -11.43
N GLU A 227 5.91 1.79 -11.92
CA GLU A 227 5.35 1.15 -13.11
C GLU A 227 4.79 -0.22 -12.70
N ALA A 228 3.47 -0.42 -12.83
CA ALA A 228 2.80 -1.62 -12.35
C ALA A 228 1.42 -1.80 -12.99
N GLY A 229 0.88 -3.01 -12.91
CA GLY A 229 -0.51 -3.30 -13.21
C GLY A 229 -0.72 -4.29 -14.36
N ILE A 230 0.22 -4.45 -15.28
CA ILE A 230 0.02 -5.35 -16.43
C ILE A 230 -0.06 -6.83 -16.00
N ASN A 231 0.74 -7.25 -15.02
CA ASN A 231 0.69 -8.61 -14.49
C ASN A 231 -0.56 -8.85 -13.64
N ASP A 232 -1.06 -7.83 -12.96
CA ASP A 232 -2.35 -7.85 -12.28
C ASP A 232 -3.50 -8.05 -13.29
N VAL A 233 -3.47 -7.30 -14.40
CA VAL A 233 -4.43 -7.44 -15.51
C VAL A 233 -4.37 -8.86 -16.08
N GLY A 234 -3.18 -9.42 -16.24
CA GLY A 234 -2.98 -10.82 -16.64
C GLY A 234 -3.66 -11.81 -15.70
N GLN A 235 -3.63 -11.54 -14.42
CA GLN A 235 -4.22 -12.37 -13.35
C GLN A 235 -5.69 -12.01 -13.04
N ASP A 236 -6.36 -11.25 -13.90
CA ASP A 236 -7.76 -10.84 -13.76
C ASP A 236 -8.07 -10.07 -12.46
N VAL A 237 -7.08 -9.38 -11.90
CA VAL A 237 -7.29 -8.47 -10.77
C VAL A 237 -8.16 -7.28 -11.22
N PRO A 238 -9.24 -6.94 -10.50
CA PRO A 238 -10.10 -5.83 -10.88
C PRO A 238 -9.36 -4.50 -11.00
N PRO A 239 -9.62 -3.68 -12.02
CA PRO A 239 -8.98 -2.38 -12.20
C PRO A 239 -9.02 -1.46 -10.98
N ALA A 240 -10.13 -1.49 -10.24
CA ALA A 240 -10.30 -0.71 -9.02
C ALA A 240 -9.31 -1.13 -7.93
N LEU A 241 -9.04 -2.43 -7.80
CA LEU A 241 -8.09 -2.96 -6.82
C LEU A 241 -6.64 -2.65 -7.22
N ILE A 242 -6.30 -2.79 -8.50
CA ILE A 242 -4.97 -2.41 -9.04
C ILE A 242 -4.69 -0.94 -8.72
N ALA A 243 -5.62 -0.05 -9.07
CA ALA A 243 -5.48 1.37 -8.81
C ALA A 243 -5.44 1.69 -7.30
N ALA A 244 -6.20 0.96 -6.47
CA ALA A 244 -6.18 1.09 -5.02
C ALA A 244 -4.82 0.69 -4.43
N ASN A 245 -4.25 -0.42 -4.88
CA ASN A 245 -2.93 -0.91 -4.45
C ASN A 245 -1.83 0.13 -4.78
N ILE A 246 -1.81 0.65 -6.01
CA ILE A 246 -0.87 1.71 -6.42
C ILE A 246 -1.09 2.96 -5.55
N GLY A 247 -2.34 3.36 -5.35
CA GLY A 247 -2.66 4.49 -4.47
C GLY A 247 -2.21 4.29 -3.02
N SER A 248 -2.23 3.06 -2.52
CA SER A 248 -1.74 2.70 -1.19
C SER A 248 -0.21 2.78 -1.11
N MET A 249 0.51 2.36 -2.16
CA MET A 249 1.96 2.57 -2.25
C MET A 249 2.32 4.05 -2.15
N VAL A 250 1.63 4.90 -2.92
CA VAL A 250 1.85 6.36 -2.88
C VAL A 250 1.59 6.92 -1.49
N GLN A 251 0.49 6.52 -0.85
CA GLN A 251 0.15 6.98 0.49
C GLN A 251 1.22 6.58 1.51
N TYR A 252 1.70 5.35 1.46
CA TYR A 252 2.79 4.87 2.32
C TYR A 252 4.08 5.68 2.11
N VAL A 253 4.46 5.94 0.85
CA VAL A 253 5.61 6.80 0.51
C VAL A 253 5.44 8.19 1.10
N ARG A 254 4.25 8.80 0.95
CA ARG A 254 3.97 10.15 1.46
C ARG A 254 4.11 10.27 2.98
N VAL A 255 3.84 9.19 3.71
CA VAL A 255 4.00 9.15 5.17
C VAL A 255 5.44 8.88 5.58
N LYS A 256 6.09 7.88 4.97
CA LYS A 256 7.41 7.39 5.41
C LYS A 256 8.58 8.14 4.77
N SER A 257 8.38 8.72 3.58
CA SER A 257 9.39 9.50 2.85
C SER A 257 8.75 10.75 2.20
N PRO A 258 8.29 11.73 3.01
CA PRO A 258 7.44 12.83 2.55
C PRO A 258 8.12 13.78 1.56
N ARG A 259 9.45 13.74 1.45
CA ARG A 259 10.21 14.55 0.47
C ARG A 259 10.35 13.88 -0.89
N THR A 260 10.01 12.60 -1.01
CA THR A 260 10.06 11.86 -2.28
C THR A 260 9.01 12.40 -3.26
N LYS A 261 9.46 12.79 -4.45
CA LYS A 261 8.55 13.04 -5.57
C LYS A 261 8.09 11.69 -6.13
N VAL A 262 6.78 11.50 -6.23
CA VAL A 262 6.21 10.22 -6.71
C VAL A 262 5.61 10.42 -8.09
N TYR A 263 6.01 9.56 -9.00
CA TYR A 263 5.50 9.45 -10.36
C TYR A 263 4.89 8.07 -10.55
N VAL A 264 3.68 8.00 -11.10
CA VAL A 264 2.99 6.75 -11.43
C VAL A 264 2.81 6.70 -12.94
N LEU A 265 3.29 5.64 -13.55
CA LEU A 265 3.17 5.44 -14.99
C LEU A 265 1.84 4.77 -15.33
N SER A 266 1.41 5.01 -16.58
CA SER A 266 0.32 4.24 -17.19
C SER A 266 0.69 2.75 -17.28
N VAL A 267 -0.31 1.89 -17.22
CA VAL A 267 -0.19 0.48 -17.58
C VAL A 267 0.01 0.38 -19.08
N LEU A 268 1.12 -0.22 -19.52
CA LEU A 268 1.43 -0.29 -20.94
C LEU A 268 0.52 -1.28 -21.67
N PRO A 269 0.14 -1.00 -22.92
CA PRO A 269 -0.60 -1.94 -23.74
C PRO A 269 0.30 -3.06 -24.25
N THR A 270 -0.32 -4.13 -24.75
CA THR A 270 0.33 -5.20 -25.51
C THR A 270 -0.10 -5.14 -26.98
N ASN A 271 0.59 -5.84 -27.86
CA ASN A 271 0.15 -6.09 -29.24
C ASN A 271 -0.16 -7.57 -29.47
N THR A 272 -0.49 -7.94 -30.69
CA THR A 272 -0.90 -9.30 -31.06
C THR A 272 0.18 -10.36 -30.85
N HIS A 273 1.48 -10.00 -30.86
CA HIS A 273 2.57 -10.92 -30.60
C HIS A 273 2.55 -11.47 -29.17
N ALA A 274 2.01 -10.71 -28.22
CA ALA A 274 1.87 -11.18 -26.83
C ALA A 274 1.00 -12.43 -26.69
N GLN A 275 0.16 -12.75 -27.68
CA GLN A 275 -0.69 -13.95 -27.65
C GLN A 275 0.13 -15.25 -27.54
N THR A 276 1.35 -15.27 -28.05
CA THR A 276 2.21 -16.46 -28.04
C THR A 276 2.84 -16.70 -26.68
N ASP A 277 3.44 -15.65 -26.09
CA ASP A 277 4.26 -15.78 -24.89
C ASP A 277 3.53 -15.38 -23.60
N TYR A 278 2.48 -14.52 -23.72
CA TYR A 278 1.70 -13.98 -22.60
C TYR A 278 0.20 -14.01 -22.88
N PRO A 279 -0.40 -15.18 -23.17
CA PRO A 279 -1.80 -15.30 -23.56
C PRO A 279 -2.76 -14.79 -22.46
N GLU A 280 -2.36 -14.83 -21.18
CA GLU A 280 -3.12 -14.32 -20.06
C GLU A 280 -3.22 -12.79 -20.03
N ILE A 281 -2.29 -12.08 -20.69
CA ILE A 281 -2.26 -10.61 -20.77
C ILE A 281 -2.82 -10.12 -22.12
N ALA A 282 -2.58 -10.87 -23.18
CA ALA A 282 -2.92 -10.50 -24.55
C ALA A 282 -4.41 -10.17 -24.69
N GLY A 283 -4.70 -9.08 -25.42
CA GLY A 283 -6.09 -8.64 -25.68
C GLY A 283 -6.75 -7.90 -24.51
N LYS A 284 -6.09 -7.73 -23.36
CA LYS A 284 -6.65 -7.05 -22.19
C LYS A 284 -6.36 -5.53 -22.13
N ASN A 285 -5.96 -4.91 -23.24
CA ASN A 285 -5.67 -3.46 -23.29
C ASN A 285 -6.85 -2.57 -22.83
N ALA A 286 -8.09 -3.02 -22.99
CA ALA A 286 -9.26 -2.30 -22.47
C ALA A 286 -9.27 -2.23 -20.93
N THR A 287 -8.86 -3.32 -20.27
CA THR A 287 -8.72 -3.39 -18.81
C THR A 287 -7.57 -2.50 -18.32
N ALA A 288 -6.41 -2.54 -19.01
CA ALA A 288 -5.28 -1.65 -18.71
C ALA A 288 -5.71 -0.16 -18.76
N ARG A 289 -6.43 0.23 -19.81
CA ARG A 289 -7.00 1.60 -19.92
C ARG A 289 -8.01 1.94 -18.81
N GLN A 290 -8.71 0.95 -18.23
CA GLN A 290 -9.58 1.20 -17.08
C GLN A 290 -8.75 1.54 -15.83
N VAL A 291 -7.66 0.83 -15.60
CA VAL A 291 -6.71 1.16 -14.52
C VAL A 291 -6.18 2.57 -14.71
N ASP A 292 -5.74 2.94 -15.91
CA ASP A 292 -5.20 4.26 -16.21
C ASP A 292 -6.19 5.39 -15.91
N ARG A 293 -7.46 5.23 -16.32
CA ARG A 293 -8.50 6.22 -15.98
C ARG A 293 -8.63 6.44 -14.47
N LEU A 294 -8.55 5.37 -13.68
CA LEU A 294 -8.61 5.44 -12.22
C LEU A 294 -7.35 6.11 -11.65
N LEU A 295 -6.17 5.78 -12.18
CA LEU A 295 -4.91 6.40 -11.77
C LEU A 295 -4.92 7.91 -12.06
N VAL A 296 -5.37 8.33 -13.24
CA VAL A 296 -5.52 9.76 -13.58
C VAL A 296 -6.47 10.45 -12.61
N SER A 297 -7.64 9.86 -12.35
CA SER A 297 -8.68 10.49 -11.52
C SER A 297 -8.27 10.72 -10.07
N GLN A 298 -7.40 9.86 -9.52
CA GLN A 298 -6.97 9.94 -8.12
C GLN A 298 -5.63 10.66 -7.92
N ALA A 299 -4.90 11.02 -8.99
CA ALA A 299 -3.52 11.53 -8.93
C ALA A 299 -3.36 12.74 -8.00
N THR A 300 -4.17 13.77 -8.19
CA THR A 300 -4.13 15.00 -7.38
C THR A 300 -4.45 14.72 -5.92
N ALA A 301 -5.51 13.99 -5.65
CA ALA A 301 -5.95 13.68 -4.28
C ALA A 301 -4.93 12.85 -3.50
N ARG A 302 -4.22 11.94 -4.18
CA ARG A 302 -3.18 11.08 -3.59
C ARG A 302 -1.79 11.70 -3.62
N GLY A 303 -1.57 12.76 -4.39
CA GLY A 303 -0.33 13.54 -4.42
C GLY A 303 0.81 12.89 -5.19
N TYR A 304 0.52 12.36 -6.39
CA TYR A 304 1.53 11.91 -7.35
C TYR A 304 1.33 12.56 -8.71
N THR A 305 2.37 12.54 -9.53
CA THR A 305 2.31 12.93 -10.94
C THR A 305 2.06 11.68 -11.78
N TYR A 306 0.97 11.66 -12.54
CA TYR A 306 0.71 10.60 -13.50
C TYR A 306 1.49 10.84 -14.79
N LEU A 307 2.12 9.80 -15.33
CA LEU A 307 2.90 9.84 -16.57
C LEU A 307 2.29 8.89 -17.60
N ASP A 308 1.72 9.46 -18.65
CA ASP A 308 1.05 8.70 -19.72
C ASP A 308 2.05 8.20 -20.76
N LEU A 309 2.82 7.17 -20.40
CA LEU A 309 3.74 6.51 -21.34
C LEU A 309 2.98 5.66 -22.36
N ALA A 310 1.84 5.08 -21.99
CA ALA A 310 1.04 4.26 -22.90
C ALA A 310 0.69 5.01 -24.19
N SER A 311 0.25 6.27 -24.09
CA SER A 311 -0.07 7.08 -25.26
C SER A 311 1.15 7.40 -26.16
N LYS A 312 2.37 7.32 -25.62
CA LYS A 312 3.61 7.61 -26.35
C LYS A 312 4.14 6.41 -27.14
N VAL A 313 3.71 5.21 -26.76
CA VAL A 313 4.17 3.95 -27.33
C VAL A 313 3.07 3.15 -28.01
N ALA A 314 1.82 3.61 -27.94
CA ALA A 314 0.68 2.94 -28.58
C ALA A 314 0.45 3.40 -30.04
N THR A 315 -0.16 2.51 -30.80
CA THR A 315 -0.76 2.82 -32.11
C THR A 315 -2.06 3.66 -31.93
N SER A 316 -2.65 4.11 -33.04
CA SER A 316 -3.94 4.78 -33.02
C SER A 316 -5.10 3.88 -32.54
N THR A 317 -4.95 2.55 -32.57
CA THR A 317 -5.91 1.58 -32.03
C THR A 317 -5.72 1.31 -30.53
N GLY A 318 -4.60 1.78 -29.97
CA GLY A 318 -4.29 1.64 -28.54
C GLY A 318 -3.55 0.35 -28.20
N ASP A 319 -2.98 -0.31 -29.18
CA ASP A 319 -2.09 -1.47 -29.02
C ASP A 319 -0.63 -1.01 -28.96
N LEU A 320 0.25 -1.76 -28.32
CA LEU A 320 1.68 -1.46 -28.29
C LEU A 320 2.24 -1.45 -29.73
N ASP A 321 2.80 -0.31 -30.13
CA ASP A 321 3.36 -0.15 -31.46
C ASP A 321 4.66 -0.98 -31.59
N GLU A 322 4.77 -1.78 -32.62
CA GLU A 322 5.92 -2.67 -32.89
C GLU A 322 7.26 -1.90 -32.93
N ARG A 323 7.24 -0.62 -33.30
CA ARG A 323 8.42 0.25 -33.26
C ARG A 323 9.02 0.41 -31.86
N TYR A 324 8.20 0.23 -30.82
CA TYR A 324 8.58 0.39 -29.42
C TYR A 324 8.57 -0.91 -28.64
N ALA A 325 8.09 -2.00 -29.24
CA ALA A 325 7.97 -3.32 -28.65
C ALA A 325 9.20 -4.20 -28.89
N GLN A 326 9.47 -5.11 -27.95
CA GLN A 326 10.22 -6.33 -28.20
C GLN A 326 9.38 -7.27 -29.09
N PRO A 327 9.99 -8.29 -29.70
CA PRO A 327 9.26 -9.29 -30.51
C PRO A 327 8.14 -10.02 -29.74
N ASP A 328 8.20 -10.03 -28.41
CA ASP A 328 7.21 -10.65 -27.52
C ASP A 328 5.90 -9.87 -27.39
N GLY A 329 5.84 -8.65 -27.92
CA GLY A 329 4.64 -7.81 -27.93
C GLY A 329 4.20 -7.23 -26.59
N LEU A 330 5.02 -7.36 -25.54
CA LEU A 330 4.77 -6.88 -24.18
C LEU A 330 5.87 -5.90 -23.72
N HIS A 331 7.13 -6.29 -23.85
CA HIS A 331 8.24 -5.51 -23.33
C HIS A 331 8.69 -4.40 -24.29
N LEU A 332 9.25 -3.34 -23.74
CA LEU A 332 9.81 -2.25 -24.52
C LEU A 332 11.16 -2.60 -25.11
N ASN A 333 11.40 -2.15 -26.34
CA ASN A 333 12.74 -2.10 -26.92
C ASN A 333 13.44 -0.77 -26.58
N ASP A 334 14.68 -0.56 -27.08
CA ASP A 334 15.47 0.68 -26.85
C ASP A 334 14.69 1.97 -27.25
N ALA A 335 13.91 1.93 -28.32
CA ALA A 335 13.12 3.06 -28.77
C ALA A 335 11.95 3.36 -27.80
N GLY A 336 11.32 2.33 -27.25
CA GLY A 336 10.30 2.45 -26.23
C GLY A 336 10.85 3.03 -24.91
N TYR A 337 11.98 2.53 -24.42
CA TYR A 337 12.66 3.10 -23.27
C TYR A 337 13.10 4.54 -23.50
N LYS A 338 13.50 4.91 -24.73
CA LYS A 338 13.79 6.31 -25.06
C LYS A 338 12.55 7.20 -24.90
N LYS A 339 11.35 6.74 -25.30
CA LYS A 339 10.09 7.49 -25.05
C LYS A 339 9.85 7.74 -23.58
N TRP A 340 10.09 6.72 -22.74
CA TRP A 340 9.99 6.87 -21.29
C TRP A 340 10.98 7.93 -20.77
N MET A 341 12.22 7.89 -21.24
CA MET A 341 13.24 8.86 -20.83
C MET A 341 12.93 10.30 -21.26
N ASP A 342 12.41 10.47 -22.47
CA ASP A 342 12.04 11.79 -22.97
C ASP A 342 10.94 12.40 -22.07
N MET A 343 9.95 11.59 -21.67
CA MET A 343 8.91 12.02 -20.76
C MET A 343 9.44 12.37 -19.34
N ILE A 344 10.43 11.63 -18.82
CA ILE A 344 11.06 11.95 -17.53
C ILE A 344 11.81 13.29 -17.60
N ARG A 345 12.50 13.57 -18.69
CA ARG A 345 13.23 14.84 -18.88
C ARG A 345 12.31 16.05 -18.94
N GLU A 346 11.09 15.89 -19.44
CA GLU A 346 10.06 16.93 -19.45
C GLU A 346 9.57 17.28 -18.01
N GLN A 347 9.85 16.44 -17.00
CA GLN A 347 9.45 16.64 -15.60
C GLN A 347 10.58 17.25 -14.73
N GLN A 348 11.78 17.39 -15.26
CA GLN A 348 12.94 17.95 -14.55
C GLN A 348 13.10 19.44 -14.82
#